data_cfd1b32209150bf9523d4518ff685d28
#
_entry.id   cfd1b32209150bf9523d4518ff685d28
#
_cell.length_a   1.000
_cell.length_b   1.000
_cell.length_c   1.000
_cell.angle_alpha   90.00
_cell.angle_beta   90.00
_cell.angle_gamma   90.00
#
_symmetry.space_group_name_H-M   'P 1'
#
loop_
_entity.id
_entity.type
_entity.pdbx_description
1 polymer ?
#
loop_
_entity_poly.entity_id
_entity_poly.type
_entity_poly.pdbx_seq_one_letter_code
_entity_poly.pdbx_strand_id
1 'polypeptide(L)'
;MAGPRAHRDAAAALSAAVSVFVTNITISTVLSITPEMASQGGKYAMVVGIPTLQMGVFGGLICGILAAWCYNRFHTMQLPEFLGFFSGKRFVAIATAFLSFLMGLLLPYVWQHIQAGIDALSVVVNGDNQAASTFIFGLVERALIPLGLHHIWYPSFWYSFGDYTTQAGQVIHGD
;
A
#
# COMPACT_ATOMS: atom_id res chain seq x y z
N MET A 1 22.42 27.95 0.99
CA MET A 1 21.51 28.08 -0.18
C MET A 1 21.32 26.69 -0.79
N ALA A 2 20.11 26.16 -0.74
CA ALA A 2 19.79 24.87 -1.35
C ALA A 2 19.84 25.03 -2.89
N GLY A 3 20.63 24.21 -3.58
CA GLY A 3 20.77 24.27 -5.03
C GLY A 3 19.47 23.89 -5.77
N PRO A 4 19.37 24.16 -7.08
CA PRO A 4 18.14 23.92 -7.86
C PRO A 4 17.67 22.44 -7.85
N ARG A 5 18.55 21.49 -7.54
CA ARG A 5 18.20 20.07 -7.37
C ARG A 5 17.38 19.85 -6.09
N ALA A 6 17.77 20.45 -4.95
CA ALA A 6 17.07 20.28 -3.68
C ALA A 6 15.60 20.77 -3.73
N HIS A 7 15.32 21.83 -4.50
CA HIS A 7 13.94 22.29 -4.71
C HIS A 7 13.12 21.39 -5.64
N ARG A 8 13.77 20.63 -6.52
CA ARG A 8 13.08 19.62 -7.34
C ARG A 8 12.71 18.42 -6.51
N ASP A 9 13.64 17.96 -5.67
CA ASP A 9 13.44 16.80 -4.79
C ASP A 9 12.31 17.06 -3.77
N ALA A 10 12.26 18.26 -3.20
CA ALA A 10 11.21 18.64 -2.24
C ALA A 10 9.81 18.65 -2.87
N ALA A 11 9.66 19.15 -4.11
CA ALA A 11 8.35 19.16 -4.79
C ALA A 11 7.88 17.74 -5.15
N ALA A 12 8.80 16.87 -5.57
CA ALA A 12 8.49 15.47 -5.85
C ALA A 12 8.10 14.71 -4.57
N ALA A 13 8.83 14.94 -3.47
CA ALA A 13 8.51 14.33 -2.17
C ALA A 13 7.15 14.79 -1.64
N LEU A 14 6.83 16.08 -1.76
CA LEU A 14 5.51 16.60 -1.39
C LEU A 14 4.39 15.97 -2.22
N SER A 15 4.59 15.85 -3.53
CA SER A 15 3.63 15.20 -4.43
C SER A 15 3.42 13.73 -4.07
N ALA A 16 4.48 13.01 -3.68
CA ALA A 16 4.38 11.63 -3.22
C ALA A 16 3.58 11.52 -1.91
N ALA A 17 3.84 12.41 -0.95
CA ALA A 17 3.06 12.46 0.29
C ALA A 17 1.58 12.73 0.02
N VAL A 18 1.26 13.72 -0.81
CA VAL A 18 -0.12 14.01 -1.23
C VAL A 18 -0.76 12.78 -1.89
N SER A 19 -0.02 12.08 -2.77
CA SER A 19 -0.49 10.86 -3.41
C SER A 19 -0.90 9.79 -2.38
N VAL A 20 -0.05 9.53 -1.40
CA VAL A 20 -0.32 8.52 -0.34
C VAL A 20 -1.57 8.90 0.46
N PHE A 21 -1.69 10.15 0.90
CA PHE A 21 -2.84 10.57 1.70
C PHE A 21 -4.14 10.50 0.90
N VAL A 22 -4.17 11.06 -0.31
CA VAL A 22 -5.37 11.07 -1.14
C VAL A 22 -5.81 9.66 -1.49
N THR A 23 -4.87 8.79 -1.90
CA THR A 23 -5.18 7.39 -2.22
C THR A 23 -5.75 6.65 -1.01
N ASN A 24 -5.13 6.74 0.15
CA ASN A 24 -5.60 6.05 1.36
C ASN A 24 -6.96 6.55 1.84
N ILE A 25 -7.22 7.87 1.83
CA ILE A 25 -8.52 8.44 2.18
C ILE A 25 -9.59 7.98 1.18
N THR A 26 -9.27 7.97 -0.10
CA THR A 26 -10.21 7.52 -1.14
C THR A 26 -10.58 6.05 -0.94
N ILE A 27 -9.60 5.18 -0.72
CA ILE A 27 -9.83 3.75 -0.44
C ILE A 27 -10.69 3.57 0.82
N SER A 28 -10.35 4.28 1.90
CA SER A 28 -11.10 4.26 3.15
C SER A 28 -12.58 4.60 2.93
N THR A 29 -12.84 5.65 2.15
CA THR A 29 -14.19 6.12 1.86
C THR A 29 -14.96 5.16 0.94
N VAL A 30 -14.32 4.64 -0.12
CA VAL A 30 -14.94 3.72 -1.09
C VAL A 30 -15.36 2.41 -0.42
N LEU A 31 -14.52 1.89 0.45
CA LEU A 31 -14.78 0.63 1.16
C LEU A 31 -15.47 0.85 2.51
N SER A 32 -15.76 2.10 2.90
CA SER A 32 -16.35 2.47 4.19
C SER A 32 -15.64 1.80 5.38
N ILE A 33 -14.28 1.83 5.36
CA ILE A 33 -13.46 1.18 6.37
C ILE A 33 -13.52 1.99 7.67
N THR A 34 -13.99 1.35 8.74
CA THR A 34 -13.99 1.96 10.07
C THR A 34 -12.66 1.73 10.81
N PRO A 35 -12.26 2.60 11.75
CA PRO A 35 -11.07 2.38 12.56
C PRO A 35 -11.09 1.06 13.33
N GLU A 36 -12.26 0.59 13.71
CA GLU A 36 -12.46 -0.70 14.42
C GLU A 36 -12.09 -1.87 13.52
N MET A 37 -12.48 -1.84 12.25
CA MET A 37 -12.10 -2.88 11.25
C MET A 37 -10.60 -2.90 11.01
N ALA A 38 -9.95 -1.73 11.00
CA ALA A 38 -8.51 -1.63 10.81
C ALA A 38 -7.71 -2.06 12.05
N SER A 39 -8.30 -1.99 13.26
CA SER A 39 -7.66 -2.45 14.50
C SER A 39 -7.70 -3.97 14.69
N GLN A 40 -8.66 -4.65 14.05
CA GLN A 40 -8.76 -6.13 14.08
C GLN A 40 -7.69 -6.80 13.21
N GLY A 41 -6.96 -6.05 12.38
CA GLY A 41 -5.92 -6.59 11.51
C GLY A 41 -6.48 -7.34 10.28
N GLY A 42 -5.62 -8.10 9.61
CA GLY A 42 -5.98 -8.86 8.43
C GLY A 42 -5.95 -8.03 7.15
N LYS A 43 -7.12 -7.82 6.52
CA LYS A 43 -7.22 -7.12 5.21
C LYS A 43 -7.06 -5.61 5.30
N TYR A 44 -7.25 -5.03 6.49
CA TYR A 44 -7.24 -3.59 6.73
C TYR A 44 -6.13 -3.22 7.72
N ALA A 45 -5.59 -2.01 7.60
CA ALA A 45 -4.56 -1.49 8.48
C ALA A 45 -4.72 0.02 8.69
N MET A 46 -4.16 0.52 9.77
CA MET A 46 -4.06 1.96 10.01
C MET A 46 -2.75 2.48 9.41
N VAL A 47 -2.85 3.28 8.35
CA VAL A 47 -1.70 3.93 7.70
C VAL A 47 -1.76 5.43 8.00
N VAL A 48 -0.80 5.92 8.79
CA VAL A 48 -0.73 7.34 9.20
C VAL A 48 -2.05 7.86 9.79
N GLY A 49 -2.74 7.03 10.58
CA GLY A 49 -4.02 7.39 11.20
C GLY A 49 -5.25 7.25 10.29
N ILE A 50 -5.08 6.77 9.05
CA ILE A 50 -6.18 6.55 8.10
C ILE A 50 -6.43 5.04 8.01
N PRO A 51 -7.66 4.55 8.30
CA PRO A 51 -8.02 3.16 8.10
C PRO A 51 -8.08 2.87 6.59
N THR A 52 -7.29 1.94 6.10
CA THR A 52 -7.16 1.63 4.67
C THR A 52 -6.88 0.16 4.44
N LEU A 53 -6.77 -0.24 3.17
CA LEU A 53 -6.33 -1.59 2.80
C LEU A 53 -4.87 -1.81 3.20
N GLN A 54 -4.60 -3.01 3.70
CA GLN A 54 -3.23 -3.41 4.04
C GLN A 54 -2.45 -3.76 2.78
N MET A 55 -1.93 -2.73 2.12
CA MET A 55 -1.10 -2.87 0.92
C MET A 55 0.40 -2.86 1.24
N GLY A 56 0.77 -2.54 2.48
CA GLY A 56 2.16 -2.46 2.90
C GLY A 56 2.99 -1.52 2.01
N VAL A 57 4.19 -1.98 1.64
CA VAL A 57 5.15 -1.23 0.81
C VAL A 57 4.62 -0.98 -0.61
N PHE A 58 3.77 -1.86 -1.15
CA PHE A 58 3.21 -1.71 -2.50
C PHE A 58 2.38 -0.43 -2.64
N GLY A 59 1.58 -0.08 -1.64
CA GLY A 59 0.82 1.18 -1.66
C GLY A 59 1.74 2.39 -1.79
N GLY A 60 2.81 2.43 -1.00
CA GLY A 60 3.82 3.49 -1.08
C GLY A 60 4.56 3.51 -2.42
N LEU A 61 4.94 2.35 -2.94
CA LEU A 61 5.63 2.22 -4.23
C LEU A 61 4.76 2.72 -5.39
N ILE A 62 3.51 2.31 -5.45
CA ILE A 62 2.55 2.75 -6.49
C ILE A 62 2.35 4.26 -6.43
N CYS A 63 2.11 4.82 -5.23
CA CYS A 63 1.97 6.26 -5.02
C CYS A 63 3.25 7.02 -5.40
N GLY A 64 4.43 6.48 -5.06
CA GLY A 64 5.73 7.06 -5.41
C GLY A 64 5.97 7.08 -6.92
N ILE A 65 5.68 5.99 -7.63
CA ILE A 65 5.79 5.91 -9.09
C ILE A 65 4.82 6.88 -9.75
N LEU A 66 3.57 6.96 -9.28
CA LEU A 66 2.58 7.91 -9.79
C LEU A 66 3.05 9.35 -9.62
N ALA A 67 3.55 9.72 -8.44
CA ALA A 67 4.05 11.05 -8.16
C ALA A 67 5.27 11.40 -9.01
N ALA A 68 6.20 10.46 -9.19
CA ALA A 68 7.37 10.63 -10.04
C ALA A 68 6.97 10.81 -11.51
N TRP A 69 6.01 10.02 -11.99
CA TRP A 69 5.47 10.15 -13.34
C TRP A 69 4.79 11.51 -13.55
N CYS A 70 3.92 11.93 -12.60
CA CYS A 70 3.29 13.24 -12.63
C CYS A 70 4.31 14.37 -12.63
N TYR A 71 5.33 14.26 -11.78
CA TYR A 71 6.40 15.25 -11.73
C TYR A 71 7.12 15.36 -13.06
N ASN A 72 7.57 14.25 -13.63
CA ASN A 72 8.28 14.23 -14.91
C ASN A 72 7.44 14.76 -16.06
N ARG A 73 6.12 14.54 -16.03
CA ARG A 73 5.22 14.94 -17.10
C ARG A 73 4.76 16.38 -17.01
N PHE A 74 4.53 16.90 -15.79
CA PHE A 74 3.82 18.17 -15.58
C PHE A 74 4.68 19.30 -15.03
N HIS A 75 5.92 19.05 -14.58
CA HIS A 75 6.75 20.08 -13.94
C HIS A 75 7.11 21.26 -14.86
N THR A 76 7.09 21.08 -16.19
CA THR A 76 7.39 22.09 -17.20
C THR A 76 6.13 22.69 -17.82
N MET A 77 4.94 22.25 -17.40
CA MET A 77 3.69 22.70 -18.02
C MET A 77 3.40 24.14 -17.64
N GLN A 78 3.23 24.99 -18.64
CA GLN A 78 2.81 26.38 -18.49
C GLN A 78 1.30 26.45 -18.73
N LEU A 79 0.57 26.93 -17.73
CA LEU A 79 -0.87 27.16 -17.84
C LEU A 79 -1.15 28.56 -18.41
N PRO A 80 -2.35 28.79 -18.98
CA PRO A 80 -2.79 30.11 -19.42
C PRO A 80 -2.65 31.16 -18.32
N GLU A 81 -2.55 32.45 -18.68
CA GLU A 81 -2.25 33.54 -17.77
C GLU A 81 -3.19 33.62 -16.55
N PHE A 82 -4.46 33.31 -16.70
CA PHE A 82 -5.44 33.33 -15.60
C PHE A 82 -5.20 32.19 -14.58
N LEU A 83 -4.51 31.11 -14.92
CA LEU A 83 -4.08 30.04 -14.04
C LEU A 83 -2.57 30.03 -13.78
N GLY A 84 -1.85 31.07 -14.19
CA GLY A 84 -0.39 31.18 -14.09
C GLY A 84 0.14 30.95 -12.66
N PHE A 85 -0.64 31.30 -11.63
CA PHE A 85 -0.29 31.05 -10.24
C PHE A 85 -0.13 29.55 -9.91
N PHE A 86 -0.89 28.69 -10.59
CA PHE A 86 -0.84 27.23 -10.41
C PHE A 86 0.14 26.54 -11.34
N SER A 87 0.82 27.26 -12.23
CA SER A 87 1.72 26.65 -13.23
C SER A 87 2.99 26.05 -12.62
N GLY A 88 3.61 25.13 -13.37
CA GLY A 88 4.87 24.49 -12.99
C GLY A 88 4.72 23.51 -11.82
N LYS A 89 5.58 23.65 -10.81
CA LYS A 89 5.67 22.72 -9.67
C LYS A 89 4.40 22.60 -8.81
N ARG A 90 3.60 23.68 -8.75
CA ARG A 90 2.35 23.71 -8.00
C ARG A 90 1.28 22.87 -8.70
N PHE A 91 1.27 22.90 -10.01
CA PHE A 91 0.38 22.10 -10.83
C PHE A 91 0.62 20.60 -10.64
N VAL A 92 1.88 20.20 -10.46
CA VAL A 92 2.23 18.77 -10.20
C VAL A 92 1.47 18.21 -8.99
N ALA A 93 1.43 18.95 -7.88
CA ALA A 93 0.74 18.47 -6.68
C ALA A 93 -0.77 18.31 -6.92
N ILE A 94 -1.40 19.24 -7.66
CA ILE A 94 -2.83 19.19 -7.99
C ILE A 94 -3.11 18.02 -8.94
N ALA A 95 -2.31 17.87 -10.00
CA ALA A 95 -2.45 16.76 -10.94
C ALA A 95 -2.23 15.40 -10.26
N THR A 96 -1.24 15.32 -9.35
CA THR A 96 -0.98 14.11 -8.58
C THR A 96 -2.16 13.79 -7.66
N ALA A 97 -2.73 14.78 -6.97
CA ALA A 97 -3.91 14.57 -6.11
C ALA A 97 -5.11 14.04 -6.91
N PHE A 98 -5.38 14.62 -8.07
CA PHE A 98 -6.47 14.18 -8.94
C PHE A 98 -6.27 12.74 -9.46
N LEU A 99 -5.07 12.44 -9.95
CA LEU A 99 -4.75 11.09 -10.43
C LEU A 99 -4.72 10.06 -9.29
N SER A 100 -4.26 10.45 -8.10
CA SER A 100 -4.30 9.61 -6.90
C SER A 100 -5.72 9.31 -6.45
N PHE A 101 -6.63 10.27 -6.59
CA PHE A 101 -8.06 10.04 -6.34
C PHE A 101 -8.62 9.00 -7.31
N LEU A 102 -8.39 9.14 -8.62
CA LEU A 102 -8.82 8.15 -9.60
C LEU A 102 -8.20 6.78 -9.36
N MET A 103 -6.91 6.74 -9.02
CA MET A 103 -6.21 5.50 -8.67
C MET A 103 -6.83 4.86 -7.41
N GLY A 104 -7.14 5.66 -6.38
CA GLY A 104 -7.78 5.18 -5.16
C GLY A 104 -9.18 4.59 -5.37
N LEU A 105 -9.89 5.00 -6.44
CA LEU A 105 -11.17 4.39 -6.84
C LEU A 105 -10.96 3.01 -7.48
N LEU A 106 -9.90 2.84 -8.26
CA LEU A 106 -9.62 1.61 -9.02
C LEU A 106 -8.84 0.57 -8.19
N LEU A 107 -7.97 1.04 -7.33
CA LEU A 107 -7.03 0.20 -6.57
C LEU A 107 -7.71 -0.89 -5.71
N PRO A 108 -8.84 -0.64 -5.03
CA PRO A 108 -9.53 -1.68 -4.27
C PRO A 108 -9.93 -2.89 -5.12
N TYR A 109 -10.38 -2.65 -6.36
CA TYR A 109 -10.79 -3.72 -7.27
C TYR A 109 -9.60 -4.58 -7.71
N VAL A 110 -8.49 -3.95 -8.05
CA VAL A 110 -7.25 -4.64 -8.44
C VAL A 110 -6.65 -5.39 -7.24
N TRP A 111 -6.64 -4.74 -6.07
CA TRP A 111 -6.04 -5.31 -4.86
C TRP A 111 -6.77 -6.54 -4.36
N GLN A 112 -8.09 -6.62 -4.51
CA GLN A 112 -8.86 -7.81 -4.14
C GLN A 112 -8.38 -9.06 -4.87
N HIS A 113 -8.00 -8.96 -6.15
CA HIS A 113 -7.46 -10.09 -6.91
C HIS A 113 -6.06 -10.48 -6.44
N ILE A 114 -5.22 -9.50 -6.12
CA ILE A 114 -3.89 -9.74 -5.54
C ILE A 114 -4.03 -10.41 -4.17
N GLN A 115 -4.93 -9.89 -3.33
CA GLN A 115 -5.20 -10.44 -2.00
C GLN A 115 -5.71 -11.88 -2.10
N ALA A 116 -6.65 -12.17 -3.00
CA ALA A 116 -7.15 -13.52 -3.24
C ALA A 116 -6.03 -14.48 -3.67
N GLY A 117 -5.07 -14.02 -4.46
CA GLY A 117 -3.88 -14.78 -4.83
C GLY A 117 -2.98 -15.11 -3.63
N ILE A 118 -2.77 -14.12 -2.74
CA ILE A 118 -2.00 -14.30 -1.50
C ILE A 118 -2.73 -15.28 -0.56
N ASP A 119 -4.04 -15.11 -0.41
CA ASP A 119 -4.87 -15.99 0.42
C ASP A 119 -4.87 -17.44 -0.11
N ALA A 120 -4.96 -17.62 -1.44
CA ALA A 120 -4.87 -18.94 -2.07
C ALA A 120 -3.49 -19.60 -1.85
N LEU A 121 -2.43 -18.81 -1.90
CA LEU A 121 -1.08 -19.29 -1.63
C LEU A 121 -0.92 -19.69 -0.16
N SER A 122 -1.51 -18.95 0.76
CA SER A 122 -1.50 -19.28 2.19
C SER A 122 -2.23 -20.60 2.51
N VAL A 123 -3.34 -20.90 1.79
CA VAL A 123 -4.05 -22.17 1.91
C VAL A 123 -3.19 -23.35 1.44
N VAL A 124 -2.43 -23.19 0.34
CA VAL A 124 -1.51 -24.22 -0.16
C VAL A 124 -0.38 -24.50 0.83
N VAL A 125 0.07 -23.46 1.51
CA VAL A 125 1.14 -23.57 2.53
C VAL A 125 0.62 -24.15 3.83
N ASN A 126 -0.66 -23.94 4.21
CA ASN A 126 -1.30 -24.53 5.38
C ASN A 126 -1.80 -25.98 5.16
N GLY A 127 -1.48 -26.61 4.04
CA GLY A 127 -1.84 -28.01 3.74
C GLY A 127 -1.19 -29.03 4.67
N ASP A 128 -1.68 -30.29 4.64
CA ASP A 128 -1.34 -31.39 5.55
C ASP A 128 0.16 -31.74 5.69
N ASN A 129 1.03 -31.21 4.83
CA ASN A 129 2.48 -31.41 4.88
C ASN A 129 3.21 -30.21 5.49
N GLN A 130 3.24 -30.14 6.80
CA GLN A 130 3.89 -29.08 7.56
C GLN A 130 5.36 -28.81 7.17
N ALA A 131 6.10 -29.85 6.78
CA ALA A 131 7.49 -29.71 6.32
C ALA A 131 7.60 -29.03 4.94
N ALA A 132 6.73 -29.38 3.99
CA ALA A 132 6.69 -28.75 2.67
C ALA A 132 6.23 -27.29 2.77
N SER A 133 5.26 -27.02 3.62
CA SER A 133 4.71 -25.70 3.92
C SER A 133 5.79 -24.76 4.46
N THR A 134 6.53 -25.20 5.47
CA THR A 134 7.63 -24.43 6.08
C THR A 134 8.77 -24.19 5.08
N PHE A 135 9.06 -25.17 4.24
CA PHE A 135 10.10 -25.03 3.20
C PHE A 135 9.71 -23.97 2.15
N ILE A 136 8.47 -24.05 1.63
CA ILE A 136 7.95 -23.09 0.64
C ILE A 136 7.90 -21.70 1.24
N PHE A 137 7.43 -21.57 2.49
CA PHE A 137 7.42 -20.32 3.21
C PHE A 137 8.81 -19.68 3.29
N GLY A 138 9.78 -20.40 3.82
CA GLY A 138 11.15 -19.90 3.96
C GLY A 138 11.82 -19.55 2.63
N LEU A 139 11.49 -20.29 1.55
CA LEU A 139 12.02 -20.00 0.21
C LEU A 139 11.43 -18.71 -0.36
N VAL A 140 10.11 -18.53 -0.26
CA VAL A 140 9.41 -17.33 -0.73
C VAL A 140 9.81 -16.11 0.10
N GLU A 141 9.87 -16.24 1.43
CA GLU A 141 10.32 -15.18 2.32
C GLU A 141 11.73 -14.71 1.95
N ARG A 142 12.67 -15.64 1.77
CA ARG A 142 14.05 -15.29 1.37
C ARG A 142 14.14 -14.68 -0.01
N ALA A 143 13.32 -15.09 -0.95
CA ALA A 143 13.26 -14.50 -2.28
C ALA A 143 12.69 -13.07 -2.25
N LEU A 144 11.83 -12.75 -1.29
CA LEU A 144 11.21 -11.42 -1.13
C LEU A 144 12.08 -10.43 -0.34
N ILE A 145 13.06 -10.91 0.45
CA ILE A 145 13.97 -10.06 1.22
C ILE A 145 14.72 -9.05 0.35
N PRO A 146 15.35 -9.42 -0.77
CA PRO A 146 16.05 -8.46 -1.63
C PRO A 146 15.17 -7.38 -2.21
N LEU A 147 13.87 -7.67 -2.37
CA LEU A 147 12.86 -6.75 -2.86
C LEU A 147 12.24 -5.89 -1.74
N GLY A 148 12.58 -6.14 -0.46
CA GLY A 148 11.97 -5.49 0.69
C GLY A 148 10.48 -5.84 0.90
N LEU A 149 9.98 -6.87 0.20
CA LEU A 149 8.57 -7.25 0.17
C LEU A 149 8.19 -8.31 1.20
N HIS A 150 9.17 -8.80 1.98
CA HIS A 150 8.94 -9.79 3.03
C HIS A 150 7.92 -9.33 4.08
N HIS A 151 7.81 -8.03 4.34
CA HIS A 151 6.82 -7.48 5.26
C HIS A 151 5.36 -7.66 4.84
N ILE A 152 5.09 -7.95 3.57
CA ILE A 152 3.74 -8.24 3.08
C ILE A 152 3.38 -9.71 3.33
N TRP A 153 4.40 -10.56 3.21
CA TRP A 153 4.26 -11.99 3.42
C TRP A 153 4.11 -12.36 4.91
N TYR A 154 4.83 -11.64 5.77
CA TYR A 154 4.91 -11.88 7.20
C TYR A 154 3.56 -11.87 7.94
N PRO A 155 2.68 -10.85 7.77
CA PRO A 155 1.43 -10.79 8.51
C PRO A 155 0.46 -11.91 8.17
N SER A 156 0.44 -12.36 6.92
CA SER A 156 -0.44 -13.46 6.48
C SER A 156 -0.11 -14.78 7.19
N PHE A 157 1.15 -14.95 7.62
CA PHE A 157 1.59 -16.14 8.34
C PHE A 157 1.44 -16.01 9.84
N TRP A 158 1.77 -14.85 10.41
CA TRP A 158 1.68 -14.65 11.87
C TRP A 158 0.25 -14.69 12.39
N TYR A 159 -0.72 -14.31 11.57
CA TYR A 159 -2.13 -14.35 11.93
C TYR A 159 -2.86 -15.60 11.45
N SER A 160 -2.28 -16.40 10.55
CA SER A 160 -2.92 -17.59 9.97
C SER A 160 -2.20 -18.90 10.30
N PHE A 161 -0.99 -18.85 10.89
CA PHE A 161 -0.22 -20.04 11.20
C PHE A 161 -0.49 -20.51 12.65
N GLY A 162 -0.99 -21.76 12.73
CA GLY A 162 -1.15 -22.48 13.97
C GLY A 162 -2.52 -22.26 14.62
N ASP A 163 -3.39 -23.27 14.44
CA ASP A 163 -4.57 -23.42 15.26
C ASP A 163 -4.16 -24.14 16.55
N TYR A 164 -4.12 -23.41 17.66
CA TYR A 164 -3.94 -24.02 18.97
C TYR A 164 -5.26 -24.09 19.70
N THR A 165 -5.74 -25.31 19.95
CA THR A 165 -6.92 -25.53 20.76
C THR A 165 -6.50 -25.57 22.22
N THR A 166 -6.85 -24.56 22.99
CA THR A 166 -6.64 -24.53 24.45
C THR A 166 -7.43 -25.63 25.11
N GLN A 167 -7.01 -26.11 26.32
CA GLN A 167 -7.73 -27.08 27.13
C GLN A 167 -9.17 -26.65 27.46
N ALA A 168 -9.51 -25.39 27.27
CA ALA A 168 -10.86 -24.83 27.43
C ALA A 168 -11.71 -24.88 26.14
N GLY A 169 -11.21 -25.47 25.04
CA GLY A 169 -11.96 -25.62 23.79
C GLY A 169 -12.00 -24.35 22.93
N GLN A 170 -11.22 -23.32 23.27
CA GLN A 170 -11.08 -22.13 22.42
C GLN A 170 -9.94 -22.35 21.40
N VAL A 171 -10.26 -22.14 20.13
CA VAL A 171 -9.25 -22.12 19.04
C VAL A 171 -8.63 -20.74 19.00
N ILE A 172 -7.33 -20.66 19.28
CA ILE A 172 -6.54 -19.44 19.15
C ILE A 172 -5.77 -19.56 17.83
N HIS A 173 -5.91 -18.55 16.96
CA HIS A 173 -5.20 -18.45 15.70
C HIS A 173 -3.99 -17.53 15.88
N GLY A 174 -2.83 -17.98 15.39
CA GLY A 174 -1.59 -17.22 15.39
C GLY A 174 -0.76 -17.34 16.67
N ASP A 175 0.49 -16.88 16.60
CA ASP A 175 1.44 -16.77 17.70
C ASP A 175 1.16 -15.55 18.58
#